data_2adb49c641bb6617ce211557408ed715
#
_entry.id   2adb49c641bb6617ce211557408ed715
#
_cell.length_a   1.000
_cell.length_b   1.000
_cell.length_c   1.000
_cell.angle_alpha   90.00
_cell.angle_beta   90.00
_cell.angle_gamma   90.00
#
_symmetry.space_group_name_H-M   'P 1'
#
loop_
_entity.id
_entity.type
_entity.pdbx_description
1 polymer ?
#
loop_
_entity_poly.entity_id
_entity_poly.type
_entity_poly.pdbx_seq_one_letter_code
_entity_poly.pdbx_strand_id
1 'polypeptide(L)'
;ILNLHMNPGIHFTMPEQTVELYETYKQDYLENIKSCKEAINLFLGGTGVMIAIENTGIFDRPHIREAVEILLQSDRFCLTWDVGHDYCHKDCDHEFILKHIDRVKHIHMHDAKGTHDHLPLFSGEIDLDEVFNLVKGNNPMILLEVKTKEALIHSVAKLKEKIWINSN
;
A
#
# COMPACT_ATOMS: atom_id res chain seq x y z
N ILE A 1 -10.05 9.57 -0.43
CA ILE A 1 -9.29 8.50 0.23
C ILE A 1 -8.39 9.15 1.27
N LEU A 2 -8.34 8.57 2.47
CA LEU A 2 -7.34 8.86 3.49
C LEU A 2 -6.36 7.70 3.54
N ASN A 3 -5.08 7.97 3.34
CA ASN A 3 -4.04 6.95 3.32
C ASN A 3 -3.42 6.80 4.71
N LEU A 4 -3.25 5.56 5.17
CA LEU A 4 -2.69 5.22 6.47
C LEU A 4 -1.66 4.10 6.36
N HIS A 5 -0.60 4.21 7.17
CA HIS A 5 0.34 3.11 7.41
C HIS A 5 -0.06 2.32 8.65
N MET A 6 0.10 1.00 8.60
CA MET A 6 0.05 0.20 9.82
C MET A 6 1.35 0.40 10.60
N ASN A 7 1.23 0.47 11.92
CA ASN A 7 2.42 0.53 12.78
C ASN A 7 2.93 -0.91 13.01
N PRO A 8 4.23 -1.19 12.78
CA PRO A 8 4.79 -2.53 13.01
C PRO A 8 4.77 -2.97 14.48
N GLY A 9 4.50 -2.05 15.40
CA GLY A 9 4.44 -2.32 16.83
C GLY A 9 5.69 -1.87 17.56
N ILE A 10 5.62 -2.01 18.89
CA ILE A 10 6.73 -1.73 19.79
C ILE A 10 7.54 -3.00 19.98
N HIS A 11 8.86 -2.91 19.89
CA HIS A 11 9.75 -4.00 20.19
C HIS A 11 10.79 -3.60 21.22
N PHE A 12 11.23 -4.57 22.01
CA PHE A 12 12.33 -4.45 22.97
C PHE A 12 13.41 -5.46 22.61
N THR A 13 14.61 -4.96 22.35
CA THR A 13 15.79 -5.82 22.15
C THR A 13 16.44 -6.10 23.49
N MET A 14 16.38 -7.36 23.90
CA MET A 14 17.04 -7.90 25.08
C MET A 14 18.35 -8.58 24.66
N PRO A 15 19.30 -8.87 25.58
CA PRO A 15 20.54 -9.53 25.20
C PRO A 15 20.35 -10.88 24.49
N GLU A 16 19.28 -11.61 24.78
CA GLU A 16 19.03 -12.96 24.28
C GLU A 16 17.89 -13.04 23.26
N GLN A 17 17.04 -12.00 23.15
CA GLN A 17 15.87 -12.02 22.25
C GLN A 17 15.33 -10.62 21.97
N THR A 18 14.62 -10.48 20.86
CA THR A 18 13.74 -9.34 20.61
C THR A 18 12.31 -9.73 20.93
N VAL A 19 11.62 -8.93 21.73
CA VAL A 19 10.21 -9.11 22.09
C VAL A 19 9.37 -8.10 21.29
N GLU A 20 8.51 -8.59 20.43
CA GLU A 20 7.54 -7.77 19.69
C GLU A 20 6.21 -7.78 20.45
N LEU A 21 5.79 -6.61 20.97
CA LEU A 21 4.60 -6.54 21.83
C LEU A 21 3.31 -6.89 21.10
N TYR A 22 3.16 -6.45 19.84
CA TYR A 22 1.94 -6.72 19.08
C TYR A 22 1.80 -8.20 18.71
N GLU A 23 2.89 -8.92 18.59
CA GLU A 23 2.86 -10.38 18.44
C GLU A 23 2.57 -11.07 19.77
N THR A 24 3.22 -10.61 20.85
CA THR A 24 3.03 -11.16 22.20
C THR A 24 1.59 -11.01 22.68
N TYR A 25 0.97 -9.84 22.42
CA TYR A 25 -0.40 -9.52 22.79
C TYR A 25 -1.32 -9.47 21.57
N LYS A 26 -1.11 -10.39 20.63
CA LYS A 26 -1.81 -10.41 19.33
C LYS A 26 -3.32 -10.39 19.49
N GLN A 27 -3.87 -11.13 20.43
CA GLN A 27 -5.32 -11.19 20.63
C GLN A 27 -5.89 -9.81 20.98
N ASP A 28 -5.30 -9.14 21.97
CA ASP A 28 -5.73 -7.80 22.40
C ASP A 28 -5.55 -6.78 21.26
N TYR A 29 -4.46 -6.89 20.50
CA TYR A 29 -4.22 -6.05 19.34
C TYR A 29 -5.32 -6.20 18.30
N LEU A 30 -5.68 -7.44 17.91
CA LEU A 30 -6.72 -7.69 16.92
C LEU A 30 -8.13 -7.31 17.40
N GLU A 31 -8.43 -7.42 18.70
CA GLU A 31 -9.68 -6.92 19.28
C GLU A 31 -9.78 -5.40 19.23
N ASN A 32 -8.67 -4.69 19.48
CA ASN A 32 -8.61 -3.25 19.31
C ASN A 32 -8.78 -2.83 17.84
N ILE A 33 -8.20 -3.58 16.89
CA ILE A 33 -8.41 -3.35 15.45
C ILE A 33 -9.90 -3.50 15.05
N LYS A 34 -10.57 -4.52 15.56
CA LYS A 34 -12.02 -4.70 15.34
C LYS A 34 -12.82 -3.51 15.87
N SER A 35 -12.54 -3.09 17.10
CA SER A 35 -13.20 -1.94 17.74
C SER A 35 -12.93 -0.64 16.96
N CYS A 36 -11.71 -0.43 16.50
CA CYS A 36 -11.32 0.70 15.66
C CYS A 36 -12.08 0.69 14.31
N LYS A 37 -12.18 -0.47 13.66
CA LYS A 37 -12.96 -0.63 12.41
C LYS A 37 -14.42 -0.22 12.62
N GLU A 38 -15.05 -0.68 13.69
CA GLU A 38 -16.44 -0.36 14.00
C GLU A 38 -16.64 1.14 14.28
N ALA A 39 -15.75 1.74 15.07
CA ALA A 39 -15.77 3.17 15.35
C ALA A 39 -15.62 4.02 14.08
N ILE A 40 -14.70 3.65 13.19
CA ILE A 40 -14.48 4.32 11.90
C ILE A 40 -15.70 4.16 10.99
N ASN A 41 -16.30 2.96 10.92
CA ASN A 41 -17.51 2.72 10.13
C ASN A 41 -18.66 3.62 10.61
N LEU A 42 -18.83 3.75 11.92
CA LEU A 42 -19.85 4.61 12.50
C LEU A 42 -19.56 6.10 12.21
N PHE A 43 -18.33 6.53 12.41
CA PHE A 43 -17.91 7.93 12.22
C PHE A 43 -18.02 8.37 10.76
N LEU A 44 -17.63 7.51 9.82
CA LEU A 44 -17.69 7.78 8.38
C LEU A 44 -19.04 7.43 7.75
N GLY A 45 -20.00 6.97 8.54
CA GLY A 45 -21.34 6.64 8.06
C GLY A 45 -21.97 7.80 7.28
N GLY A 46 -22.50 7.52 6.09
CA GLY A 46 -23.12 8.53 5.22
C GLY A 46 -22.13 9.40 4.43
N THR A 47 -20.81 9.24 4.60
CA THR A 47 -19.79 9.90 3.76
C THR A 47 -19.30 8.99 2.65
N GLY A 48 -18.66 9.56 1.62
CA GLY A 48 -17.95 8.82 0.57
C GLY A 48 -16.46 8.56 0.90
N VAL A 49 -16.01 8.82 2.14
CA VAL A 49 -14.61 8.68 2.54
C VAL A 49 -14.26 7.20 2.72
N MET A 50 -13.11 6.81 2.17
CA MET A 50 -12.49 5.50 2.36
C MET A 50 -11.13 5.67 3.05
N ILE A 51 -10.75 4.68 3.84
CA ILE A 51 -9.43 4.55 4.46
C ILE A 51 -8.63 3.53 3.67
N ALA A 52 -7.52 3.95 3.11
CA ALA A 52 -6.61 3.06 2.41
C ALA A 52 -5.42 2.70 3.30
N ILE A 53 -5.12 1.41 3.40
CA ILE A 53 -3.96 0.91 4.13
C ILE A 53 -2.84 0.66 3.12
N GLU A 54 -1.72 1.32 3.35
CA GLU A 54 -0.56 1.25 2.46
C GLU A 54 0.40 0.14 2.89
N ASN A 55 0.97 -0.53 1.90
CA ASN A 55 2.07 -1.45 2.10
C ASN A 55 3.38 -0.67 2.35
N THR A 56 4.09 -1.08 3.39
CA THR A 56 5.34 -0.44 3.83
C THR A 56 6.43 -1.46 4.18
N GLY A 57 6.37 -2.65 3.56
CA GLY A 57 7.29 -3.74 3.82
C GLY A 57 7.02 -4.49 5.13
N ILE A 58 5.76 -4.55 5.59
CA ILE A 58 5.38 -5.15 6.87
C ILE A 58 4.20 -6.15 6.79
N PHE A 59 3.65 -6.38 5.60
CA PHE A 59 2.55 -7.35 5.44
C PHE A 59 3.04 -8.82 5.49
N ASP A 60 4.33 -9.05 5.59
CA ASP A 60 4.92 -10.35 5.94
C ASP A 60 4.68 -10.73 7.41
N ARG A 61 4.39 -9.75 8.29
CA ARG A 61 4.11 -9.98 9.72
C ARG A 61 2.71 -10.53 9.92
N PRO A 62 2.54 -11.73 10.52
CA PRO A 62 1.22 -12.38 10.62
C PRO A 62 0.17 -11.54 11.33
N HIS A 63 0.52 -10.84 12.42
CA HIS A 63 -0.43 -10.00 13.16
C HIS A 63 -0.88 -8.77 12.37
N ILE A 64 0.01 -8.17 11.55
CA ILE A 64 -0.35 -7.07 10.66
C ILE A 64 -1.26 -7.55 9.54
N ARG A 65 -0.91 -8.68 8.89
CA ARG A 65 -1.72 -9.29 7.84
C ARG A 65 -3.13 -9.57 8.31
N GLU A 66 -3.30 -10.20 9.47
CA GLU A 66 -4.62 -10.46 10.07
C GLU A 66 -5.36 -9.15 10.40
N ALA A 67 -4.67 -8.14 10.92
CA ALA A 67 -5.28 -6.83 11.21
C ALA A 67 -5.80 -6.17 9.93
N VAL A 68 -5.03 -6.17 8.84
CA VAL A 68 -5.47 -5.62 7.55
C VAL A 68 -6.65 -6.44 7.00
N GLU A 69 -6.62 -7.77 7.07
CA GLU A 69 -7.75 -8.62 6.65
C GLU A 69 -9.03 -8.31 7.45
N ILE A 70 -8.92 -8.03 8.75
CA ILE A 70 -10.05 -7.59 9.59
C ILE A 70 -10.60 -6.25 9.11
N LEU A 71 -9.75 -5.28 8.80
CA LEU A 71 -10.16 -3.97 8.28
C LEU A 71 -10.86 -4.12 6.92
N LEU A 72 -10.31 -4.91 6.01
CA LEU A 72 -10.84 -5.16 4.67
C LEU A 72 -12.20 -5.88 4.64
N GLN A 73 -12.71 -6.40 5.77
CA GLN A 73 -14.09 -6.88 5.87
C GLN A 73 -15.13 -5.75 5.74
N SER A 74 -14.72 -4.50 5.86
CA SER A 74 -15.56 -3.33 5.65
C SER A 74 -15.24 -2.64 4.33
N ASP A 75 -16.27 -2.22 3.59
CA ASP A 75 -16.12 -1.46 2.35
C ASP A 75 -15.54 -0.04 2.56
N ARG A 76 -15.43 0.40 3.82
CA ARG A 76 -14.76 1.65 4.16
C ARG A 76 -13.25 1.57 4.11
N PHE A 77 -12.71 0.36 4.12
CA PHE A 77 -11.27 0.12 4.04
C PHE A 77 -10.89 -0.46 2.69
N CYS A 78 -9.78 -0.02 2.16
CA CYS A 78 -9.20 -0.49 0.92
C CYS A 78 -7.66 -0.53 1.06
N LEU A 79 -6.96 -0.86 -0.02
CA LEU A 79 -5.50 -0.85 -0.04
C LEU A 79 -4.99 0.29 -0.89
N THR A 80 -3.88 0.87 -0.45
CA THR A 80 -2.93 1.58 -1.29
C THR A 80 -1.80 0.63 -1.63
N TRP A 81 -1.54 0.45 -2.93
CA TRP A 81 -0.35 -0.23 -3.39
C TRP A 81 0.72 0.80 -3.70
N ASP A 82 1.74 0.91 -2.84
CA ASP A 82 2.97 1.60 -3.16
C ASP A 82 3.89 0.63 -3.89
N VAL A 83 4.03 0.85 -5.20
CA VAL A 83 4.78 -0.06 -6.08
C VAL A 83 6.28 0.00 -5.87
N GLY A 84 6.81 1.16 -5.51
CA GLY A 84 8.24 1.32 -5.26
C GLY A 84 8.66 0.74 -3.92
N HIS A 85 7.83 0.90 -2.87
CA HIS A 85 8.06 0.24 -1.59
C HIS A 85 8.00 -1.28 -1.73
N ASP A 86 7.01 -1.80 -2.46
CA ASP A 86 6.90 -3.24 -2.74
C ASP A 86 8.20 -3.78 -3.36
N TYR A 87 8.67 -3.15 -4.44
CA TYR A 87 9.91 -3.49 -5.09
C TYR A 87 11.14 -3.40 -4.15
N CYS A 88 11.29 -2.28 -3.43
CA CYS A 88 12.46 -2.05 -2.56
C CYS A 88 12.52 -3.00 -1.36
N HIS A 89 11.39 -3.49 -0.87
CA HIS A 89 11.30 -4.47 0.21
C HIS A 89 11.31 -5.93 -0.28
N LYS A 90 11.76 -6.17 -1.52
CA LYS A 90 11.89 -7.51 -2.12
C LYS A 90 10.56 -8.25 -2.19
N ASP A 91 9.54 -7.52 -2.58
CA ASP A 91 8.19 -8.03 -2.80
C ASP A 91 7.56 -8.72 -1.58
N CYS A 92 7.98 -8.35 -0.34
CA CYS A 92 7.47 -8.99 0.88
C CYS A 92 5.96 -8.74 1.09
N ASP A 93 5.43 -7.64 0.54
CA ASP A 93 4.02 -7.30 0.57
C ASP A 93 3.26 -7.78 -0.67
N HIS A 94 3.98 -8.13 -1.75
CA HIS A 94 3.46 -8.37 -3.09
C HIS A 94 2.37 -9.46 -3.12
N GLU A 95 2.64 -10.62 -2.52
CA GLU A 95 1.67 -11.73 -2.45
C GLU A 95 0.35 -11.29 -1.79
N PHE A 96 0.44 -10.49 -0.72
CA PHE A 96 -0.74 -9.98 -0.02
C PHE A 96 -1.52 -8.99 -0.87
N ILE A 97 -0.82 -8.08 -1.56
CA ILE A 97 -1.44 -7.12 -2.49
C ILE A 97 -2.15 -7.85 -3.62
N LEU A 98 -1.49 -8.83 -4.26
CA LEU A 98 -2.11 -9.61 -5.34
C LEU A 98 -3.33 -10.41 -4.87
N LYS A 99 -3.28 -11.00 -3.69
CA LYS A 99 -4.42 -11.71 -3.08
C LYS A 99 -5.65 -10.80 -2.92
N HIS A 100 -5.42 -9.52 -2.65
CA HIS A 100 -6.46 -8.52 -2.41
C HIS A 100 -6.49 -7.43 -3.48
N ILE A 101 -6.11 -7.76 -4.71
CA ILE A 101 -5.97 -6.79 -5.79
C ILE A 101 -7.27 -6.03 -6.09
N ASP A 102 -8.42 -6.67 -5.92
CA ASP A 102 -9.75 -6.06 -6.06
C ASP A 102 -10.04 -4.96 -5.02
N ARG A 103 -9.31 -4.98 -3.90
CA ARG A 103 -9.39 -3.98 -2.83
C ARG A 103 -8.38 -2.84 -3.01
N VAL A 104 -7.48 -2.91 -3.97
CA VAL A 104 -6.58 -1.79 -4.32
C VAL A 104 -7.40 -0.69 -5.01
N LYS A 105 -7.58 0.44 -4.32
CA LYS A 105 -8.31 1.63 -4.81
C LYS A 105 -7.43 2.86 -4.90
N HIS A 106 -6.20 2.77 -4.44
CA HIS A 106 -5.21 3.81 -4.49
C HIS A 106 -3.85 3.21 -4.82
N ILE A 107 -3.05 3.93 -5.58
CA ILE A 107 -1.69 3.52 -5.94
C ILE A 107 -0.77 4.72 -5.73
N HIS A 108 0.29 4.52 -4.96
CA HIS A 108 1.46 5.38 -5.01
C HIS A 108 2.39 4.86 -6.10
N MET A 109 2.54 5.66 -7.13
CA MET A 109 3.26 5.24 -8.32
C MET A 109 4.53 6.03 -8.49
N HIS A 110 5.62 5.36 -8.36
CA HIS A 110 6.97 5.81 -8.65
C HIS A 110 7.80 4.61 -9.12
N ASP A 111 8.90 4.88 -9.77
CA ASP A 111 9.83 3.83 -10.14
C ASP A 111 10.90 3.64 -9.06
N ALA A 112 11.62 2.52 -9.12
CA ALA A 112 12.69 2.21 -8.19
C ALA A 112 13.81 1.45 -8.88
N LYS A 113 15.01 1.48 -8.27
CA LYS A 113 16.18 0.74 -8.71
C LYS A 113 17.02 0.28 -7.52
N GLY A 114 17.18 -1.03 -7.37
CA GLY A 114 17.83 -1.60 -6.19
C GLY A 114 17.06 -1.22 -4.91
N THR A 115 17.65 -0.38 -4.06
CA THR A 115 17.01 0.14 -2.82
C THR A 115 16.60 1.62 -2.92
N HIS A 116 16.68 2.21 -4.11
CA HIS A 116 16.35 3.62 -4.34
C HIS A 116 14.94 3.72 -4.92
N ASP A 117 14.06 4.32 -4.18
CA ASP A 117 12.66 4.58 -4.49
C ASP A 117 12.40 6.00 -5.01
N HIS A 118 11.14 6.31 -5.29
CA HIS A 118 10.63 7.60 -5.73
C HIS A 118 11.33 8.16 -6.98
N LEU A 119 11.79 7.26 -7.86
CA LEU A 119 12.34 7.64 -9.16
C LEU A 119 11.24 8.08 -10.14
N PRO A 120 11.57 8.90 -11.15
CA PRO A 120 10.64 9.21 -12.22
C PRO A 120 10.14 7.93 -12.90
N LEU A 121 8.88 7.89 -13.33
CA LEU A 121 8.32 6.72 -13.99
C LEU A 121 9.12 6.34 -15.24
N PHE A 122 9.28 5.03 -15.45
CA PHE A 122 10.03 4.42 -16.56
C PHE A 122 11.52 4.76 -16.58
N SER A 123 12.10 5.10 -15.42
CA SER A 123 13.55 5.35 -15.28
C SER A 123 14.28 4.35 -14.38
N GLY A 124 13.56 3.45 -13.74
CA GLY A 124 14.05 2.41 -12.84
C GLY A 124 13.95 1.01 -13.43
N GLU A 125 13.61 0.05 -12.58
CA GLU A 125 13.61 -1.38 -12.88
C GLU A 125 12.22 -2.03 -12.69
N ILE A 126 11.19 -1.27 -12.27
CA ILE A 126 9.82 -1.79 -12.09
C ILE A 126 9.15 -1.93 -13.45
N ASP A 127 8.54 -3.08 -13.72
CA ASP A 127 7.64 -3.25 -14.87
C ASP A 127 6.30 -2.57 -14.61
N LEU A 128 6.27 -1.25 -14.85
CA LEU A 128 5.07 -0.44 -14.66
C LEU A 128 3.93 -0.83 -15.62
N ASP A 129 4.24 -1.41 -16.78
CA ASP A 129 3.21 -1.90 -17.70
C ASP A 129 2.50 -3.13 -17.13
N GLU A 130 3.20 -4.01 -16.42
CA GLU A 130 2.61 -5.12 -15.66
C GLU A 130 1.72 -4.59 -14.53
N VAL A 131 2.20 -3.61 -13.74
CA VAL A 131 1.41 -2.96 -12.68
C VAL A 131 0.09 -2.42 -13.23
N PHE A 132 0.13 -1.67 -14.34
CA PHE A 132 -1.09 -1.15 -14.98
C PHE A 132 -2.03 -2.27 -15.42
N ASN A 133 -1.51 -3.36 -15.97
CA ASN A 133 -2.33 -4.50 -16.39
C ASN A 133 -3.03 -5.19 -15.21
N LEU A 134 -2.34 -5.35 -14.08
CA LEU A 134 -2.90 -5.95 -12.86
C LEU A 134 -4.07 -5.15 -12.29
N VAL A 135 -4.01 -3.82 -12.34
CA VAL A 135 -5.03 -2.96 -11.73
C VAL A 135 -6.08 -2.42 -12.70
N LYS A 136 -5.97 -2.73 -14.00
CA LYS A 136 -6.83 -2.20 -15.06
C LYS A 136 -8.33 -2.36 -14.78
N GLY A 137 -8.74 -3.44 -14.12
CA GLY A 137 -10.14 -3.72 -13.78
C GLY A 137 -10.67 -2.93 -12.58
N ASN A 138 -9.79 -2.38 -11.74
CA ASN A 138 -10.16 -1.76 -10.46
C ASN A 138 -10.32 -0.24 -10.55
N ASN A 139 -9.79 0.38 -11.59
CA ASN A 139 -9.78 1.83 -11.80
C ASN A 139 -9.31 2.61 -10.55
N PRO A 140 -8.15 2.30 -9.98
CA PRO A 140 -7.67 2.96 -8.77
C PRO A 140 -7.30 4.41 -9.04
N MET A 141 -7.33 5.24 -8.00
CA MET A 141 -6.70 6.56 -8.02
C MET A 141 -5.19 6.40 -8.02
N ILE A 142 -4.50 7.05 -8.92
CA ILE A 142 -3.03 7.01 -9.02
C ILE A 142 -2.45 8.32 -8.54
N LEU A 143 -1.59 8.26 -7.53
CA LEU A 143 -0.77 9.35 -7.05
C LEU A 143 0.67 9.16 -7.56
N LEU A 144 1.22 10.15 -8.26
CA LEU A 144 2.63 10.13 -8.64
C LEU A 144 3.48 10.64 -7.49
N GLU A 145 4.20 9.74 -6.84
CA GLU A 145 4.99 10.04 -5.65
C GLU A 145 6.47 10.16 -5.98
N VAL A 146 6.85 11.30 -6.53
CA VAL A 146 8.23 11.59 -6.92
C VAL A 146 8.77 12.83 -6.21
N LYS A 147 10.09 12.86 -5.96
CA LYS A 147 10.70 13.84 -5.05
C LYS A 147 10.91 15.23 -5.63
N THR A 148 10.86 15.42 -6.96
CA THR A 148 11.15 16.71 -7.60
C THR A 148 10.11 17.09 -8.65
N LYS A 149 10.02 18.38 -8.92
CA LYS A 149 9.17 18.92 -9.98
C LYS A 149 9.56 18.37 -11.36
N GLU A 150 10.84 18.24 -11.62
CA GLU A 150 11.39 17.71 -12.87
C GLU A 150 11.01 16.25 -13.07
N ALA A 151 11.11 15.43 -12.00
CA ALA A 151 10.66 14.05 -11.98
C ALA A 151 9.16 13.93 -12.26
N LEU A 152 8.34 14.81 -11.68
CA LEU A 152 6.90 14.84 -11.92
C LEU A 152 6.58 15.18 -13.39
N ILE A 153 7.23 16.21 -13.95
CA ILE A 153 7.03 16.60 -15.36
C ILE A 153 7.40 15.44 -16.27
N HIS A 154 8.55 14.78 -16.02
CA HIS A 154 8.98 13.61 -16.78
C HIS A 154 7.95 12.48 -16.72
N SER A 155 7.52 12.11 -15.51
CA SER A 155 6.56 11.03 -15.28
C SER A 155 5.22 11.28 -15.98
N VAL A 156 4.70 12.50 -15.90
CA VAL A 156 3.45 12.89 -16.60
C VAL A 156 3.61 12.82 -18.11
N ALA A 157 4.75 13.25 -18.65
CA ALA A 157 5.02 13.17 -20.09
C ALA A 157 5.03 11.73 -20.58
N LYS A 158 5.73 10.84 -19.84
CA LYS A 158 5.81 9.40 -20.16
C LYS A 158 4.45 8.70 -20.09
N LEU A 159 3.64 8.99 -19.09
CA LEU A 159 2.27 8.47 -19.00
C LEU A 159 1.42 8.90 -20.20
N LYS A 160 1.50 10.16 -20.60
CA LYS A 160 0.77 10.65 -21.78
C LYS A 160 1.19 9.94 -23.06
N GLU A 161 2.49 9.75 -23.28
CA GLU A 161 3.00 8.98 -24.42
C GLU A 161 2.41 7.57 -24.46
N LYS A 162 2.39 6.86 -23.31
CA LYS A 162 1.85 5.50 -23.19
C LYS A 162 0.34 5.41 -23.42
N ILE A 163 -0.44 6.36 -22.91
CA ILE A 163 -1.89 6.41 -23.10
C ILE A 163 -2.23 6.64 -24.59
N TRP A 164 -1.50 7.51 -25.29
CA TRP A 164 -1.69 7.73 -26.73
C TRP A 164 -1.38 6.49 -27.56
N ILE A 165 -0.35 5.72 -27.22
CA ILE A 165 0.00 4.48 -27.93
C ILE A 165 -1.11 3.42 -27.77
N ASN A 166 -1.77 3.37 -26.60
CA ASN A 166 -2.81 2.39 -26.31
C ASN A 166 -4.23 2.81 -26.77
N SER A 167 -4.39 4.04 -27.26
CA SER A 167 -5.68 4.60 -27.74
C SER A 167 -5.83 4.58 -29.26
N ASN A 168 -4.79 4.19 -29.98
CA ASN A 168 -4.76 4.00 -31.42
C ASN A 168 -4.53 2.52 -31.77
#